data_b107d053a2ef43e5fd0188819c360358
#
_entry.id   b107d053a2ef43e5fd0188819c360358
#
_cell.length_a   1.000
_cell.length_b   1.000
_cell.length_c   1.000
_cell.angle_alpha   90.00
_cell.angle_beta   90.00
_cell.angle_gamma   90.00
#
_symmetry.space_group_name_H-M   'P 1'
#
loop_
_entity.id
_entity.type
_entity.pdbx_description
1 polymer ?
#
loop_
_entity_poly.entity_id
_entity_poly.type
_entity_poly.pdbx_seq_one_letter_code
_entity_poly.pdbx_strand_id
1 'polypeptide(L)'
;MNNTIQEVSVDLHDWRDEQEAWNNRSKFFVELHSRADRKAQVTDFLAFLKDEHLLPSAGGTALDIGCGVGDYALGLAREGYKTTGIDLSDGMIHGAKQLADKEGLDVSLYIAPWSEETRQKLGWDKSFDLAYSIFCPIMFDVENIRAMHDASHDTCLWIAFSERMDETVDMLSEHFFGRDSFPWAGKMKACLDAIHEIGHNVKVTYKTVPETEVMSLDKAVDYFTMRLHNNEWGTMEDMKREIRQLIEPCAIDGEIHNKTVDTVAWVSWSVK
;
A
#
# COMPACT_ATOMS: atom_id res chain seq x y z
N MET A 1 -2.30 11.52 -24.55
CA MET A 1 -2.54 12.30 -23.32
C MET A 1 -1.22 12.34 -22.56
N ASN A 2 -0.83 13.45 -21.97
CA ASN A 2 0.44 13.51 -21.24
C ASN A 2 0.12 13.46 -19.75
N ASN A 3 0.28 12.27 -19.14
CA ASN A 3 0.25 12.15 -17.68
C ASN A 3 1.36 13.01 -17.09
N THR A 4 0.99 14.08 -16.40
CA THR A 4 1.94 15.00 -15.79
C THR A 4 2.13 14.60 -14.33
N ILE A 5 3.40 14.40 -13.94
CA ILE A 5 3.77 14.25 -12.53
C ILE A 5 3.82 15.65 -11.90
N GLN A 6 3.24 15.80 -10.73
CA GLN A 6 3.27 17.03 -9.94
C GLN A 6 4.06 16.77 -8.66
N GLU A 7 5.12 17.54 -8.45
CA GLU A 7 5.86 17.54 -7.20
C GLU A 7 5.26 18.57 -6.26
N VAL A 8 4.95 18.16 -5.04
CA VAL A 8 4.41 19.06 -4.02
C VAL A 8 5.56 19.53 -3.14
N SER A 9 5.75 20.84 -3.04
CA SER A 9 6.79 21.42 -2.18
C SER A 9 6.42 21.27 -0.70
N VAL A 10 6.74 20.13 -0.12
CA VAL A 10 6.68 19.86 1.33
C VAL A 10 8.09 19.62 1.85
N ASP A 11 8.30 19.83 3.15
CA ASP A 11 9.57 19.46 3.77
C ASP A 11 9.65 17.93 3.86
N LEU A 12 10.57 17.35 3.11
CA LEU A 12 10.81 15.91 3.08
C LEU A 12 11.91 15.46 4.06
N HIS A 13 12.40 16.37 4.92
CA HIS A 13 13.52 16.04 5.83
C HIS A 13 13.22 14.81 6.67
N ASP A 14 12.02 14.73 7.22
CA ASP A 14 11.59 13.61 8.09
C ASP A 14 11.14 12.37 7.33
N TRP A 15 11.05 12.45 5.98
CA TRP A 15 10.55 11.38 5.12
C TRP A 15 11.60 10.75 4.20
N ARG A 16 12.86 11.18 4.28
CA ARG A 16 13.90 10.76 3.33
C ARG A 16 14.18 9.26 3.38
N ASP A 17 14.28 8.71 4.57
CA ASP A 17 14.59 7.29 4.74
C ASP A 17 13.46 6.41 4.21
N GLU A 18 12.21 6.79 4.49
CA GLU A 18 11.03 6.10 3.97
C GLU A 18 10.94 6.24 2.44
N GLN A 19 11.19 7.43 1.91
CA GLN A 19 11.19 7.66 0.47
C GLN A 19 12.24 6.79 -0.23
N GLU A 20 13.46 6.75 0.29
CA GLU A 20 14.54 5.92 -0.26
C GLU A 20 14.18 4.43 -0.20
N ALA A 21 13.64 3.97 0.93
CA ALA A 21 13.21 2.58 1.10
C ALA A 21 12.15 2.17 0.07
N TRP A 22 11.15 3.04 -0.20
CA TRP A 22 10.13 2.78 -1.20
C TRP A 22 10.65 2.93 -2.63
N ASN A 23 11.57 3.86 -2.91
CA ASN A 23 12.23 3.99 -4.19
C ASN A 23 12.98 2.72 -4.58
N ASN A 24 13.70 2.13 -3.63
CA ASN A 24 14.43 0.88 -3.83
C ASN A 24 13.51 -0.31 -4.18
N ARG A 25 12.25 -0.27 -3.76
CA ARG A 25 11.25 -1.30 -4.04
C ARG A 25 10.45 -1.07 -5.33
N SER A 26 10.52 0.11 -5.92
CA SER A 26 9.63 0.52 -7.03
C SER A 26 9.71 -0.41 -8.24
N LYS A 27 10.91 -0.85 -8.64
CA LYS A 27 11.10 -1.78 -9.77
C LYS A 27 10.37 -3.12 -9.54
N PHE A 28 10.45 -3.64 -8.32
CA PHE A 28 9.75 -4.87 -7.95
C PHE A 28 8.23 -4.71 -8.09
N PHE A 29 7.66 -3.59 -7.65
CA PHE A 29 6.22 -3.32 -7.78
C PHE A 29 5.79 -3.14 -9.25
N VAL A 30 6.62 -2.52 -10.10
CA VAL A 30 6.36 -2.45 -11.55
C VAL A 30 6.31 -3.85 -12.18
N GLU A 31 7.20 -4.76 -11.77
CA GLU A 31 7.18 -6.14 -12.24
C GLU A 31 5.94 -6.89 -11.75
N LEU A 32 5.52 -6.67 -10.50
CA LEU A 32 4.31 -7.27 -9.94
C LEU A 32 3.03 -6.87 -10.69
N HIS A 33 2.96 -5.66 -11.24
CA HIS A 33 1.78 -5.17 -11.97
C HIS A 33 1.31 -6.13 -13.06
N SER A 34 2.21 -6.81 -13.75
CA SER A 34 1.88 -7.75 -14.83
C SER A 34 1.39 -9.11 -14.36
N ARG A 35 1.56 -9.45 -13.09
CA ARG A 35 1.22 -10.77 -12.53
C ARG A 35 -0.28 -10.98 -12.44
N ALA A 36 -0.70 -12.25 -12.60
CA ALA A 36 -2.10 -12.62 -12.57
C ALA A 36 -2.77 -12.39 -11.21
N ASP A 37 -2.03 -12.66 -10.12
CA ASP A 37 -2.48 -12.42 -8.74
C ASP A 37 -2.74 -10.94 -8.47
N ARG A 38 -1.86 -10.04 -8.96
CA ARG A 38 -2.05 -8.60 -8.81
C ARG A 38 -3.28 -8.10 -9.57
N LYS A 39 -3.49 -8.60 -10.79
CA LYS A 39 -4.69 -8.31 -11.58
C LYS A 39 -5.98 -8.82 -10.90
N ALA A 40 -5.91 -9.99 -10.27
CA ALA A 40 -7.02 -10.52 -9.49
C ALA A 40 -7.35 -9.62 -8.30
N GLN A 41 -6.35 -9.11 -7.58
CA GLN A 41 -6.55 -8.15 -6.47
C GLN A 41 -7.25 -6.87 -6.93
N VAL A 42 -6.87 -6.32 -8.08
CA VAL A 42 -7.54 -5.14 -8.66
C VAL A 42 -8.98 -5.47 -9.05
N THR A 43 -9.22 -6.65 -9.60
CA THR A 43 -10.59 -7.12 -9.94
C THR A 43 -11.44 -7.26 -8.69
N ASP A 44 -10.91 -7.84 -7.62
CA ASP A 44 -11.62 -8.00 -6.33
C ASP A 44 -11.93 -6.65 -5.69
N PHE A 45 -11.01 -5.68 -5.80
CA PHE A 45 -11.24 -4.32 -5.33
C PHE A 45 -12.39 -3.66 -6.09
N LEU A 46 -12.40 -3.71 -7.42
CA LEU A 46 -13.46 -3.14 -8.24
C LEU A 46 -14.81 -3.83 -7.99
N ALA A 47 -14.81 -5.16 -7.83
CA ALA A 47 -15.99 -5.91 -7.48
C ALA A 47 -16.55 -5.49 -6.11
N PHE A 48 -15.68 -5.35 -5.10
CA PHE A 48 -16.08 -4.89 -3.78
C PHE A 48 -16.71 -3.48 -3.83
N LEU A 49 -16.07 -2.53 -4.52
CA LEU A 49 -16.64 -1.19 -4.67
C LEU A 49 -18.03 -1.21 -5.31
N LYS A 50 -18.24 -2.08 -6.30
CA LYS A 50 -19.51 -2.23 -6.98
C LYS A 50 -20.58 -2.88 -6.09
N ASP A 51 -20.23 -3.98 -5.43
CA ASP A 51 -21.16 -4.77 -4.61
C ASP A 51 -21.61 -3.97 -3.36
N GLU A 52 -20.70 -3.19 -2.79
CA GLU A 52 -20.98 -2.33 -1.63
C GLU A 52 -21.53 -0.94 -2.01
N HIS A 53 -21.76 -0.68 -3.31
CA HIS A 53 -22.26 0.59 -3.82
C HIS A 53 -21.39 1.81 -3.44
N LEU A 54 -20.05 1.61 -3.42
CA LEU A 54 -19.06 2.64 -3.08
C LEU A 54 -18.48 3.35 -4.31
N LEU A 55 -18.80 2.87 -5.52
CA LEU A 55 -18.35 3.52 -6.75
C LEU A 55 -18.99 4.89 -6.91
N PRO A 56 -18.19 5.92 -7.28
CA PRO A 56 -18.73 7.21 -7.67
C PRO A 56 -19.72 7.11 -8.84
N SER A 57 -20.50 8.16 -9.06
CA SER A 57 -21.26 8.29 -10.32
C SER A 57 -20.32 8.20 -11.53
N ALA A 58 -20.83 7.79 -12.67
CA ALA A 58 -20.04 7.63 -13.89
C ALA A 58 -19.23 8.90 -14.21
N GLY A 59 -17.90 8.75 -14.37
CA GLY A 59 -16.97 9.86 -14.58
C GLY A 59 -16.62 10.66 -13.32
N GLY A 60 -17.00 10.18 -12.14
CA GLY A 60 -16.65 10.78 -10.85
C GLY A 60 -15.16 10.68 -10.53
N THR A 61 -14.77 11.28 -9.42
CA THR A 61 -13.38 11.49 -9.01
C THR A 61 -12.99 10.52 -7.90
N ALA A 62 -11.76 9.97 -7.99
CA ALA A 62 -11.22 9.08 -6.98
C ALA A 62 -9.77 9.46 -6.62
N LEU A 63 -9.44 9.44 -5.33
CA LEU A 63 -8.10 9.67 -4.79
C LEU A 63 -7.54 8.36 -4.23
N ASP A 64 -6.39 7.93 -4.75
CA ASP A 64 -5.60 6.79 -4.28
C ASP A 64 -4.43 7.29 -3.42
N ILE A 65 -4.49 7.05 -2.11
CA ILE A 65 -3.51 7.51 -1.13
C ILE A 65 -2.47 6.41 -0.88
N GLY A 66 -1.20 6.70 -1.17
CA GLY A 66 -0.14 5.70 -1.21
C GLY A 66 -0.31 4.77 -2.41
N CYS A 67 -0.53 5.36 -3.58
CA CYS A 67 -0.95 4.63 -4.78
C CYS A 67 0.10 3.65 -5.34
N GLY A 68 1.36 3.74 -4.90
CA GLY A 68 2.45 2.94 -5.43
C GLY A 68 2.57 3.11 -6.95
N VAL A 69 2.69 2.00 -7.67
CA VAL A 69 2.75 1.98 -9.15
C VAL A 69 1.37 2.15 -9.82
N GLY A 70 0.34 2.49 -9.04
CA GLY A 70 -0.96 2.91 -9.54
C GLY A 70 -1.91 1.76 -9.91
N ASP A 71 -1.70 0.55 -9.47
CA ASP A 71 -2.52 -0.61 -9.87
C ASP A 71 -4.03 -0.36 -9.75
N TYR A 72 -4.46 0.16 -8.61
CA TYR A 72 -5.87 0.41 -8.30
C TYR A 72 -6.39 1.69 -8.97
N ALA A 73 -5.57 2.75 -9.01
CA ALA A 73 -5.89 3.97 -9.73
C ALA A 73 -6.09 3.71 -11.23
N LEU A 74 -5.19 2.93 -11.86
CA LEU A 74 -5.33 2.50 -13.24
C LEU A 74 -6.56 1.59 -13.44
N GLY A 75 -6.87 0.74 -12.46
CA GLY A 75 -8.09 -0.06 -12.45
C GLY A 75 -9.35 0.80 -12.59
N LEU A 76 -9.49 1.82 -11.75
CA LEU A 76 -10.61 2.78 -11.82
C LEU A 76 -10.58 3.64 -13.10
N ALA A 77 -9.38 4.05 -13.56
CA ALA A 77 -9.27 4.81 -14.80
C ALA A 77 -9.73 4.01 -16.03
N ARG A 78 -9.50 2.68 -16.09
CA ARG A 78 -10.04 1.79 -17.13
C ARG A 78 -11.58 1.75 -17.13
N GLU A 79 -12.19 1.87 -15.96
CA GLU A 79 -13.66 1.96 -15.79
C GLU A 79 -14.21 3.37 -16.07
N GLY A 80 -13.37 4.33 -16.45
CA GLY A 80 -13.76 5.68 -16.86
C GLY A 80 -13.86 6.70 -15.73
N TYR A 81 -13.32 6.40 -14.54
CA TYR A 81 -13.23 7.37 -13.43
C TYR A 81 -12.03 8.29 -13.58
N LYS A 82 -12.17 9.52 -13.08
CA LYS A 82 -11.05 10.48 -13.00
C LYS A 82 -10.23 10.18 -11.75
N THR A 83 -9.09 9.56 -11.94
CA THR A 83 -8.27 9.10 -10.82
C THR A 83 -7.08 10.02 -10.57
N THR A 84 -6.81 10.22 -9.29
CA THR A 84 -5.64 10.92 -8.77
C THR A 84 -4.89 9.96 -7.86
N GLY A 85 -3.59 9.80 -8.08
CA GLY A 85 -2.71 9.01 -7.20
C GLY A 85 -1.70 9.93 -6.52
N ILE A 86 -1.44 9.68 -5.24
CA ILE A 86 -0.38 10.33 -4.47
C ILE A 86 0.47 9.28 -3.79
N ASP A 87 1.80 9.42 -3.89
CA ASP A 87 2.76 8.56 -3.21
C ASP A 87 4.01 9.34 -2.84
N LEU A 88 4.66 8.96 -1.74
CA LEU A 88 5.91 9.56 -1.29
C LEU A 88 7.06 9.26 -2.25
N SER A 89 7.06 8.06 -2.86
CA SER A 89 8.13 7.56 -3.70
C SER A 89 8.02 8.08 -5.12
N ASP A 90 9.03 8.84 -5.55
CA ASP A 90 9.17 9.25 -6.95
C ASP A 90 9.36 8.04 -7.88
N GLY A 91 10.06 6.99 -7.44
CA GLY A 91 10.20 5.76 -8.19
C GLY A 91 8.87 5.05 -8.44
N MET A 92 7.96 5.02 -7.45
CA MET A 92 6.60 4.49 -7.59
C MET A 92 5.79 5.32 -8.58
N ILE A 93 5.76 6.62 -8.42
CA ILE A 93 5.00 7.53 -9.30
C ILE A 93 5.51 7.50 -10.75
N HIS A 94 6.82 7.41 -10.96
CA HIS A 94 7.35 7.22 -12.31
C HIS A 94 6.92 5.87 -12.91
N GLY A 95 6.89 4.81 -12.10
CA GLY A 95 6.32 3.51 -12.49
C GLY A 95 4.85 3.61 -12.88
N ALA A 96 4.03 4.26 -12.06
CA ALA A 96 2.61 4.50 -12.33
C ALA A 96 2.40 5.27 -13.65
N LYS A 97 3.20 6.31 -13.87
CA LYS A 97 3.17 7.07 -15.13
C LYS A 97 3.49 6.20 -16.35
N GLN A 98 4.54 5.40 -16.27
CA GLN A 98 4.92 4.50 -17.38
C GLN A 98 3.79 3.52 -17.71
N LEU A 99 3.13 2.96 -16.69
CA LEU A 99 2.01 2.05 -16.88
C LEU A 99 0.79 2.75 -17.46
N ALA A 100 0.44 3.94 -16.95
CA ALA A 100 -0.64 4.76 -17.48
C ALA A 100 -0.42 5.14 -18.95
N ASP A 101 0.78 5.62 -19.28
CA ASP A 101 1.15 5.99 -20.68
C ASP A 101 1.08 4.78 -21.62
N LYS A 102 1.54 3.61 -21.17
CA LYS A 102 1.50 2.36 -21.95
C LYS A 102 0.07 1.92 -22.26
N GLU A 103 -0.87 2.18 -21.36
CA GLU A 103 -2.27 1.82 -21.52
C GLU A 103 -3.13 2.95 -22.12
N GLY A 104 -2.55 4.14 -22.31
CA GLY A 104 -3.28 5.33 -22.82
C GLY A 104 -4.32 5.85 -21.83
N LEU A 105 -4.11 5.64 -20.52
CA LEU A 105 -4.99 6.09 -19.45
C LEU A 105 -4.58 7.50 -18.97
N ASP A 106 -5.56 8.27 -18.53
CA ASP A 106 -5.38 9.62 -17.97
C ASP A 106 -5.51 9.56 -16.45
N VAL A 107 -4.40 9.75 -15.74
CA VAL A 107 -4.30 9.71 -14.29
C VAL A 107 -3.48 10.90 -13.80
N SER A 108 -3.97 11.63 -12.82
CA SER A 108 -3.21 12.70 -12.16
C SER A 108 -2.29 12.10 -11.09
N LEU A 109 -0.99 12.37 -11.14
CA LEU A 109 0.00 11.74 -10.26
C LEU A 109 0.78 12.80 -9.48
N TYR A 110 0.92 12.57 -8.17
CA TYR A 110 1.57 13.50 -7.23
C TYR A 110 2.66 12.80 -6.43
N ILE A 111 3.84 13.44 -6.33
CA ILE A 111 4.93 13.00 -5.44
C ILE A 111 4.85 13.83 -4.17
N ALA A 112 4.38 13.24 -3.09
CA ALA A 112 4.38 13.82 -1.75
C ALA A 112 4.01 12.77 -0.69
N PRO A 113 4.43 12.94 0.58
CA PRO A 113 3.88 12.20 1.70
C PRO A 113 2.41 12.59 1.89
N TRP A 114 1.58 11.61 2.26
CA TRP A 114 0.20 11.91 2.66
C TRP A 114 0.20 12.50 4.08
N SER A 115 -0.42 13.65 4.23
CA SER A 115 -0.62 14.34 5.51
C SER A 115 -1.72 15.39 5.39
N GLU A 116 -2.18 15.90 6.52
CA GLU A 116 -3.09 17.05 6.56
C GLU A 116 -2.47 18.29 5.89
N GLU A 117 -1.18 18.55 6.11
CA GLU A 117 -0.47 19.65 5.45
C GLU A 117 -0.47 19.51 3.93
N THR A 118 -0.19 18.31 3.42
CA THR A 118 -0.19 18.03 1.98
C THR A 118 -1.59 18.22 1.40
N ARG A 119 -2.61 17.70 2.08
CA ARG A 119 -4.01 17.86 1.67
C ARG A 119 -4.39 19.34 1.53
N GLN A 120 -4.05 20.14 2.55
CA GLN A 120 -4.32 21.59 2.56
C GLN A 120 -3.56 22.34 1.46
N LYS A 121 -2.27 22.05 1.28
CA LYS A 121 -1.45 22.67 0.22
C LYS A 121 -2.00 22.42 -1.19
N LEU A 122 -2.56 21.22 -1.42
CA LEU A 122 -3.18 20.84 -2.68
C LEU A 122 -4.61 21.36 -2.82
N GLY A 123 -5.19 21.92 -1.77
CA GLY A 123 -6.57 22.39 -1.78
C GLY A 123 -7.59 21.25 -1.91
N TRP A 124 -7.24 20.06 -1.43
CA TRP A 124 -8.07 18.86 -1.53
C TRP A 124 -9.07 18.73 -0.38
N ASP A 125 -9.79 19.79 -0.11
CA ASP A 125 -10.90 19.78 0.84
C ASP A 125 -12.19 19.37 0.12
N LYS A 126 -12.78 18.25 0.55
CA LYS A 126 -14.02 17.70 -0.04
C LYS A 126 -14.01 17.65 -1.58
N SER A 127 -12.86 17.24 -2.14
CA SER A 127 -12.57 17.35 -3.59
C SER A 127 -12.85 16.07 -4.37
N PHE A 128 -12.99 14.94 -3.67
CA PHE A 128 -13.15 13.64 -4.30
C PHE A 128 -14.46 12.97 -3.90
N ASP A 129 -15.08 12.23 -4.85
CA ASP A 129 -16.24 11.38 -4.56
C ASP A 129 -15.82 10.16 -3.74
N LEU A 130 -14.64 9.58 -4.05
CA LEU A 130 -14.07 8.45 -3.35
C LEU A 130 -12.61 8.76 -2.97
N ALA A 131 -12.27 8.68 -1.67
CA ALA A 131 -10.90 8.62 -1.22
C ALA A 131 -10.60 7.22 -0.68
N TYR A 132 -9.52 6.60 -1.15
CA TYR A 132 -9.16 5.26 -0.69
C TYR A 132 -7.66 5.10 -0.49
N SER A 133 -7.31 4.11 0.32
CA SER A 133 -5.93 3.71 0.56
C SER A 133 -5.84 2.20 0.76
N ILE A 134 -4.87 1.56 0.12
CA ILE A 134 -4.73 0.12 0.13
C ILE A 134 -3.29 -0.26 0.51
N PHE A 135 -3.15 -0.95 1.64
CA PHE A 135 -1.87 -1.43 2.18
C PHE A 135 -0.80 -0.34 2.35
N CYS A 136 -1.21 0.90 2.58
CA CYS A 136 -0.29 2.02 2.81
C CYS A 136 -0.03 2.19 4.31
N PRO A 137 1.23 2.02 4.80
CA PRO A 137 1.55 2.05 6.22
C PRO A 137 1.27 3.39 6.91
N ILE A 138 1.39 4.51 6.19
CA ILE A 138 1.15 5.85 6.73
C ILE A 138 -0.28 6.02 7.25
N MET A 139 -1.21 5.19 6.77
CA MET A 139 -2.61 5.24 7.18
C MET A 139 -2.88 4.64 8.57
N PHE A 140 -1.89 4.02 9.20
CA PHE A 140 -1.97 3.64 10.62
C PHE A 140 -1.70 4.83 11.56
N ASP A 141 -2.21 5.99 11.17
CA ASP A 141 -2.17 7.25 11.90
C ASP A 141 -3.55 7.92 11.85
N VAL A 142 -4.05 8.33 13.01
CA VAL A 142 -5.40 8.91 13.14
C VAL A 142 -5.54 10.20 12.36
N GLU A 143 -4.52 11.05 12.33
CA GLU A 143 -4.56 12.32 11.60
C GLU A 143 -4.60 12.09 10.08
N ASN A 144 -3.90 11.06 9.60
CA ASN A 144 -3.94 10.68 8.17
C ASN A 144 -5.29 10.09 7.76
N ILE A 145 -5.97 9.36 8.66
CA ILE A 145 -7.36 8.92 8.47
C ILE A 145 -8.30 10.14 8.41
N ARG A 146 -8.15 11.13 9.31
CA ARG A 146 -8.94 12.36 9.30
C ARG A 146 -8.69 13.16 8.02
N ALA A 147 -7.44 13.31 7.59
CA ALA A 147 -7.09 13.96 6.34
C ALA A 147 -7.75 13.27 5.11
N MET A 148 -7.79 11.93 5.11
CA MET A 148 -8.48 11.17 4.07
C MET A 148 -10.00 11.42 4.08
N HIS A 149 -10.63 11.42 5.27
CA HIS A 149 -12.05 11.77 5.41
C HIS A 149 -12.33 13.18 4.88
N ASP A 150 -11.47 14.15 5.18
CA ASP A 150 -11.64 15.53 4.76
C ASP A 150 -11.37 15.76 3.27
N ALA A 151 -10.58 14.89 2.63
CA ALA A 151 -10.36 14.93 1.18
C ALA A 151 -11.61 14.50 0.39
N SER A 152 -12.44 13.60 0.94
CA SER A 152 -13.66 13.13 0.30
C SER A 152 -14.88 13.93 0.71
N HIS A 153 -15.86 14.07 -0.17
CA HIS A 153 -17.18 14.61 0.12
C HIS A 153 -18.29 13.54 0.16
N ASP A 154 -17.94 12.27 -0.13
CA ASP A 154 -18.93 11.20 -0.20
C ASP A 154 -18.45 9.94 0.52
N THR A 155 -17.51 9.20 -0.03
CA THR A 155 -17.12 7.87 0.45
C THR A 155 -15.62 7.75 0.70
N CYS A 156 -15.24 7.01 1.75
CA CYS A 156 -13.88 6.59 2.01
C CYS A 156 -13.78 5.06 2.12
N LEU A 157 -12.64 4.50 1.69
CA LEU A 157 -12.33 3.08 1.83
C LEU A 157 -10.86 2.88 2.25
N TRP A 158 -10.64 2.24 3.37
CA TRP A 158 -9.31 1.86 3.85
C TRP A 158 -9.16 0.34 3.88
N ILE A 159 -8.20 -0.19 3.15
CA ILE A 159 -7.87 -1.62 3.12
C ILE A 159 -6.48 -1.79 3.73
N ALA A 160 -6.40 -2.52 4.83
CA ALA A 160 -5.15 -2.69 5.56
C ALA A 160 -5.06 -4.07 6.23
N PHE A 161 -3.83 -4.50 6.51
CA PHE A 161 -3.62 -5.67 7.34
C PHE A 161 -4.06 -5.36 8.78
N SER A 162 -5.00 -6.11 9.31
CA SER A 162 -5.37 -6.06 10.74
C SER A 162 -4.52 -6.99 11.57
N GLU A 163 -4.18 -8.15 10.99
CA GLU A 163 -3.26 -9.13 11.55
C GLU A 163 -2.42 -9.71 10.42
N ARG A 164 -1.17 -9.98 10.72
CA ARG A 164 -0.26 -10.61 9.79
C ARG A 164 0.64 -11.58 10.53
N MET A 165 0.68 -12.82 10.08
CA MET A 165 1.62 -13.84 10.49
C MET A 165 2.42 -14.27 9.26
N ASP A 166 3.73 -14.25 9.38
CA ASP A 166 4.67 -14.67 8.33
C ASP A 166 5.80 -15.43 9.02
N GLU A 167 5.73 -16.77 9.00
CA GLU A 167 6.63 -17.62 9.80
C GLU A 167 8.11 -17.26 9.62
N THR A 168 8.53 -16.99 8.39
CA THR A 168 9.94 -16.70 8.12
C THR A 168 10.30 -15.25 8.48
N VAL A 169 9.43 -14.29 8.13
CA VAL A 169 9.70 -12.87 8.43
C VAL A 169 9.64 -12.62 9.94
N ASP A 170 8.73 -13.25 10.67
CA ASP A 170 8.61 -13.13 12.12
C ASP A 170 9.88 -13.66 12.81
N MET A 171 10.34 -14.86 12.40
CA MET A 171 11.60 -15.44 12.89
C MET A 171 12.82 -14.53 12.59
N LEU A 172 12.91 -14.02 11.37
CA LEU A 172 14.02 -13.15 10.96
C LEU A 172 13.96 -11.79 11.66
N SER A 173 12.78 -11.19 11.80
CA SER A 173 12.61 -9.91 12.50
C SER A 173 12.99 -9.99 13.97
N GLU A 174 12.62 -11.07 14.64
CA GLU A 174 13.05 -11.31 16.00
C GLU A 174 14.57 -11.46 16.08
N HIS A 175 15.19 -12.21 15.14
CA HIS A 175 16.63 -12.39 15.12
C HIS A 175 17.41 -11.09 14.88
N PHE A 176 17.01 -10.29 13.88
CA PHE A 176 17.76 -9.09 13.50
C PHE A 176 17.45 -7.87 14.36
N PHE A 177 16.21 -7.74 14.83
CA PHE A 177 15.72 -6.51 15.44
C PHE A 177 15.16 -6.70 16.85
N GLY A 178 14.97 -7.96 17.31
CA GLY A 178 14.36 -8.26 18.62
C GLY A 178 12.96 -7.70 18.76
N ARG A 179 12.20 -7.64 17.67
CA ARG A 179 10.86 -7.05 17.63
C ARG A 179 9.93 -7.73 16.63
N ASP A 180 8.63 -7.53 16.85
CA ASP A 180 7.56 -7.99 15.97
C ASP A 180 7.72 -7.46 14.53
N SER A 181 7.42 -8.29 13.55
CA SER A 181 7.44 -7.95 12.14
C SER A 181 6.29 -7.03 11.72
N PHE A 182 5.21 -6.98 12.52
CA PHE A 182 4.01 -6.18 12.25
C PHE A 182 3.77 -5.12 13.33
N PRO A 183 4.49 -3.99 13.29
CA PRO A 183 4.44 -2.97 14.36
C PRO A 183 3.13 -2.17 14.42
N TRP A 184 2.20 -2.37 13.46
CA TRP A 184 0.97 -1.58 13.36
C TRP A 184 -0.25 -2.22 14.02
N ALA A 185 -0.16 -3.45 14.54
CA ALA A 185 -1.30 -4.18 15.13
C ALA A 185 -2.04 -3.34 16.19
N GLY A 186 -1.33 -2.64 17.08
CA GLY A 186 -1.93 -1.77 18.11
C GLY A 186 -2.56 -0.48 17.58
N LYS A 187 -2.22 -0.06 16.36
CA LYS A 187 -2.70 1.21 15.79
C LYS A 187 -4.05 1.07 15.06
N MET A 188 -4.37 -0.12 14.57
CA MET A 188 -5.64 -0.39 13.87
C MET A 188 -6.84 0.03 14.71
N LYS A 189 -6.86 -0.34 15.99
CA LYS A 189 -7.98 0.02 16.87
C LYS A 189 -8.18 1.52 16.97
N ALA A 190 -7.13 2.30 17.17
CA ALA A 190 -7.23 3.77 17.30
C ALA A 190 -7.76 4.40 15.99
N CYS A 191 -7.32 3.89 14.84
CA CYS A 191 -7.83 4.34 13.54
C CYS A 191 -9.32 3.99 13.36
N LEU A 192 -9.74 2.77 13.74
CA LEU A 192 -11.15 2.38 13.68
C LEU A 192 -12.02 3.21 14.63
N ASP A 193 -11.55 3.48 15.85
CA ASP A 193 -12.25 4.35 16.80
C ASP A 193 -12.43 5.77 16.19
N ALA A 194 -11.39 6.32 15.57
CA ALA A 194 -11.49 7.62 14.88
C ALA A 194 -12.46 7.60 13.70
N ILE A 195 -12.45 6.53 12.88
CA ILE A 195 -13.40 6.37 11.77
C ILE A 195 -14.83 6.32 12.30
N HIS A 196 -15.10 5.60 13.38
CA HIS A 196 -16.42 5.56 13.99
C HIS A 196 -16.87 6.89 14.58
N GLU A 197 -15.93 7.75 14.99
CA GLU A 197 -16.21 9.09 15.49
C GLU A 197 -16.63 10.07 14.37
N ILE A 198 -15.95 10.00 13.21
CA ILE A 198 -16.12 10.99 12.13
C ILE A 198 -16.98 10.50 10.96
N GLY A 199 -17.05 9.20 10.75
CA GLY A 199 -17.72 8.58 9.60
C GLY A 199 -19.16 8.17 9.89
N HIS A 200 -19.94 8.06 8.83
CA HIS A 200 -21.28 7.51 8.85
C HIS A 200 -21.32 6.16 8.13
N ASN A 201 -22.26 5.30 8.49
CA ASN A 201 -22.45 3.99 7.85
C ASN A 201 -21.18 3.15 7.81
N VAL A 202 -20.39 3.19 8.87
CA VAL A 202 -19.11 2.46 8.94
C VAL A 202 -19.34 0.95 8.81
N LYS A 203 -18.69 0.34 7.83
CA LYS A 203 -18.67 -1.12 7.64
C LYS A 203 -17.23 -1.62 7.73
N VAL A 204 -17.04 -2.71 8.46
CA VAL A 204 -15.74 -3.39 8.57
C VAL A 204 -15.94 -4.85 8.18
N THR A 205 -15.24 -5.28 7.13
CA THR A 205 -15.22 -6.67 6.68
C THR A 205 -13.81 -7.21 6.79
N TYR A 206 -13.66 -8.38 7.43
CA TYR A 206 -12.36 -9.04 7.53
C TYR A 206 -12.29 -10.21 6.56
N LYS A 207 -11.15 -10.33 5.87
CA LYS A 207 -10.83 -11.48 5.00
C LYS A 207 -9.52 -12.07 5.48
N THR A 208 -9.54 -13.33 5.91
CA THR A 208 -8.33 -14.06 6.29
C THR A 208 -7.89 -14.95 5.14
N VAL A 209 -6.65 -14.79 4.71
CA VAL A 209 -6.08 -15.51 3.57
C VAL A 209 -4.83 -16.25 4.07
N PRO A 210 -4.91 -17.58 4.26
CA PRO A 210 -3.73 -18.39 4.44
C PRO A 210 -3.06 -18.63 3.08
N GLU A 211 -1.76 -18.44 3.02
CA GLU A 211 -0.97 -18.67 1.82
C GLU A 211 0.29 -19.47 2.15
N THR A 212 0.75 -20.27 1.22
CA THR A 212 2.07 -20.89 1.28
C THR A 212 2.80 -20.53 0.00
N GLU A 213 3.81 -19.69 0.10
CA GLU A 213 4.66 -19.34 -1.02
C GLU A 213 5.86 -20.28 -1.06
N VAL A 214 6.06 -20.94 -2.20
CA VAL A 214 7.19 -21.85 -2.42
C VAL A 214 8.20 -21.16 -3.34
N MET A 215 9.42 -21.03 -2.88
CA MET A 215 10.48 -20.39 -3.65
C MET A 215 11.81 -21.10 -3.45
N SER A 216 12.68 -21.10 -4.48
CA SER A 216 14.03 -21.60 -4.32
C SER A 216 14.77 -20.85 -3.20
N LEU A 217 15.73 -21.52 -2.54
CA LEU A 217 16.51 -20.91 -1.47
C LEU A 217 17.12 -19.57 -1.88
N ASP A 218 17.67 -19.45 -3.10
CA ASP A 218 18.27 -18.20 -3.56
C ASP A 218 17.25 -17.08 -3.68
N LYS A 219 16.08 -17.37 -4.24
CA LYS A 219 14.96 -16.41 -4.30
C LYS A 219 14.47 -16.00 -2.92
N ALA A 220 14.37 -16.95 -1.99
CA ALA A 220 13.95 -16.67 -0.62
C ALA A 220 14.94 -15.74 0.09
N VAL A 221 16.22 -15.99 -0.07
CA VAL A 221 17.28 -15.13 0.47
C VAL A 221 17.16 -13.71 -0.07
N ASP A 222 17.02 -13.55 -1.39
CA ASP A 222 16.88 -12.24 -2.02
C ASP A 222 15.60 -11.53 -1.57
N TYR A 223 14.48 -12.25 -1.53
CA TYR A 223 13.18 -11.73 -1.11
C TYR A 223 13.18 -11.23 0.33
N PHE A 224 13.64 -12.05 1.28
CA PHE A 224 13.67 -11.67 2.69
C PHE A 224 14.69 -10.57 2.97
N THR A 225 15.83 -10.57 2.27
CA THR A 225 16.82 -9.49 2.38
C THR A 225 16.20 -8.16 1.94
N MET A 226 15.58 -8.12 0.77
CA MET A 226 14.93 -6.91 0.27
C MET A 226 13.82 -6.41 1.22
N ARG A 227 13.09 -7.34 1.84
CA ARG A 227 11.97 -7.03 2.71
C ARG A 227 12.38 -6.49 4.08
N LEU A 228 13.48 -7.01 4.63
CA LEU A 228 13.94 -6.71 6.00
C LEU A 228 15.03 -5.66 6.06
N HIS A 229 15.84 -5.52 5.00
CA HIS A 229 16.97 -4.60 5.03
C HIS A 229 16.51 -3.16 5.23
N ASN A 230 17.06 -2.56 6.26
CA ASN A 230 16.95 -1.15 6.60
C ASN A 230 18.33 -0.66 7.08
N ASN A 231 18.45 0.62 7.40
CA ASN A 231 19.72 1.20 7.85
C ASN A 231 20.11 0.84 9.30
N GLU A 232 19.28 0.04 10.00
CA GLU A 232 19.51 -0.33 11.41
C GLU A 232 20.49 -1.52 11.55
N TRP A 233 20.66 -2.34 10.50
CA TRP A 233 21.44 -3.56 10.59
C TRP A 233 22.40 -3.73 9.40
N GLY A 234 23.70 -3.64 9.63
CA GLY A 234 24.77 -3.98 8.72
C GLY A 234 24.61 -3.59 7.23
N THR A 235 25.34 -4.25 6.36
CA THR A 235 25.18 -4.11 4.92
C THR A 235 24.14 -5.10 4.39
N MET A 236 23.58 -4.82 3.22
CA MET A 236 22.66 -5.74 2.53
C MET A 236 23.31 -7.12 2.30
N GLU A 237 24.60 -7.16 1.95
CA GLU A 237 25.34 -8.41 1.73
C GLU A 237 25.56 -9.19 3.02
N ASP A 238 25.78 -8.50 4.14
CA ASP A 238 25.90 -9.17 5.44
C ASP A 238 24.56 -9.78 5.86
N MET A 239 23.47 -9.03 5.73
CA MET A 239 22.12 -9.52 5.99
C MET A 239 21.77 -10.72 5.10
N LYS A 240 22.07 -10.63 3.81
CA LYS A 240 21.83 -11.71 2.85
C LYS A 240 22.56 -13.00 3.23
N ARG A 241 23.81 -12.90 3.65
CA ARG A 241 24.59 -14.04 4.11
C ARG A 241 23.99 -14.67 5.36
N GLU A 242 23.56 -13.86 6.32
CA GLU A 242 22.99 -14.32 7.57
C GLU A 242 21.59 -14.91 7.38
N ILE A 243 20.73 -14.28 6.57
CA ILE A 243 19.43 -14.85 6.20
C ILE A 243 19.63 -16.25 5.60
N ARG A 244 20.58 -16.43 4.68
CA ARG A 244 20.86 -17.75 4.10
C ARG A 244 21.17 -18.78 5.18
N GLN A 245 22.05 -18.46 6.12
CA GLN A 245 22.42 -19.38 7.20
C GLN A 245 21.22 -19.77 8.08
N LEU A 246 20.29 -18.85 8.28
CA LEU A 246 19.11 -19.08 9.12
C LEU A 246 18.04 -19.91 8.41
N ILE A 247 17.78 -19.69 7.12
CA ILE A 247 16.67 -20.34 6.41
C ILE A 247 17.09 -21.62 5.66
N GLU A 248 18.37 -21.79 5.29
CA GLU A 248 18.84 -22.98 4.58
C GLU A 248 18.53 -24.30 5.31
N PRO A 249 18.66 -24.39 6.65
CA PRO A 249 18.24 -25.59 7.38
C PRO A 249 16.74 -25.90 7.30
N CYS A 250 15.90 -24.92 6.94
CA CYS A 250 14.46 -25.06 6.78
C CYS A 250 14.06 -25.46 5.36
N ALA A 251 15.04 -25.53 4.42
CA ALA A 251 14.74 -25.87 3.03
C ALA A 251 14.34 -27.33 2.88
N ILE A 252 13.30 -27.60 2.09
CA ILE A 252 12.86 -28.92 1.69
C ILE A 252 13.16 -29.05 0.19
N ASP A 253 14.00 -30.00 -0.19
CA ASP A 253 14.44 -30.20 -1.59
C ASP A 253 15.00 -28.93 -2.27
N GLY A 254 15.65 -28.04 -1.47
CA GLY A 254 16.22 -26.78 -1.95
C GLY A 254 15.21 -25.63 -2.08
N GLU A 255 14.00 -25.80 -1.58
CA GLU A 255 12.93 -24.82 -1.59
C GLU A 255 12.51 -24.39 -0.18
N ILE A 256 12.19 -23.14 -0.02
CA ILE A 256 11.60 -22.58 1.20
C ILE A 256 10.06 -22.49 1.00
N HIS A 257 9.36 -23.10 1.94
CA HIS A 257 7.89 -23.07 2.01
C HIS A 257 7.47 -22.05 3.08
N ASN A 258 7.34 -20.78 2.67
CA ASN A 258 6.95 -19.72 3.59
C ASN A 258 5.43 -19.69 3.77
N LYS A 259 4.98 -19.86 5.01
CA LYS A 259 3.54 -19.79 5.33
C LYS A 259 3.21 -18.43 5.89
N THR A 260 2.16 -17.83 5.33
CA THR A 260 1.59 -16.58 5.80
C THR A 260 0.12 -16.76 6.12
N VAL A 261 -0.37 -16.03 7.11
CA VAL A 261 -1.80 -15.88 7.40
C VAL A 261 -2.06 -14.40 7.57
N ASP A 262 -2.62 -13.78 6.54
CA ASP A 262 -2.94 -12.37 6.54
C ASP A 262 -4.43 -12.18 6.80
N THR A 263 -4.80 -11.38 7.80
CA THR A 263 -6.17 -10.89 7.97
C THR A 263 -6.23 -9.44 7.51
N VAL A 264 -7.00 -9.21 6.46
CA VAL A 264 -7.18 -7.90 5.83
C VAL A 264 -8.51 -7.30 6.23
N ALA A 265 -8.48 -6.10 6.79
CA ALA A 265 -9.66 -5.30 7.08
C ALA A 265 -10.00 -4.42 5.87
N TRP A 266 -11.25 -4.47 5.44
CA TRP A 266 -11.86 -3.60 4.46
C TRP A 266 -12.82 -2.68 5.20
N VAL A 267 -12.44 -1.43 5.38
CA VAL A 267 -13.15 -0.44 6.19
C VAL A 267 -13.69 0.64 5.29
N SER A 268 -15.01 0.69 5.13
CA SER A 268 -15.68 1.75 4.36
C SER A 268 -16.57 2.62 5.24
N TRP A 269 -16.68 3.88 4.90
CA TRP A 269 -17.58 4.83 5.57
C TRP A 269 -18.00 5.95 4.63
N SER A 270 -19.18 6.51 4.88
CA SER A 270 -19.62 7.74 4.21
C SER A 270 -19.21 8.97 5.03
N VAL A 271 -18.96 10.05 4.32
CA VAL A 271 -18.58 11.35 4.88
C VAL A 271 -19.82 12.17 5.27
N LYS A 272 -20.97 11.80 4.71
CA LYS A 272 -22.28 12.45 4.93
C LYS A 272 -23.23 11.55 5.69
#